data_8684782610468cd61599a47f162a1320
#
_entry.id   8684782610468cd61599a47f162a1320
#
_cell.length_a   1.000
_cell.length_b   1.000
_cell.length_c   1.000
_cell.angle_alpha   90.00
_cell.angle_beta   90.00
_cell.angle_gamma   90.00
#
_symmetry.space_group_name_H-M   'P 1'
#
loop_
_entity.id
_entity.type
_entity.pdbx_description
1 polymer ?
#
loop_
_entity_poly.entity_id
_entity_poly.type
_entity_poly.pdbx_seq_one_letter_code
_entity_poly.pdbx_strand_id
1 'polypeptide(L)'
;MRAYNFCAGPAALPTAVLEKAQAELLDWHGKGLSIMEMSHRSSDYVAVAEKAEADLRKLMNIPENYKVLFLQGGASLQFSAIPLNLLGKNSKADYIHTGIWSEKALKEAKRYGDINVVEAGTSINGKLAITEQSTWNLSDDAAYVHYADNETIGGLQFAGIPETDKPLVCDFSSSILSAPLDVSKFGLIYAGAQKNIGPAGLTLVIIREDLLDQAKPEIPSILKYSDQAKNGSMVNMPSTYAWYLSGLVFEWLLENGGVDAMHKVNLEKAKLLYGYIDASDFYANPIAEANRSIMNVPFTLAKAELEKQFLKEAEANHLLNLAGHRSVGGMRASIYNAVPLEGVQALVNFMDDFAKRNA
;
A
#
# COMPACT_ATOMS: atom_id res chain seq x y z
N MET A 1 27.18 -3.50 4.97
CA MET A 1 26.16 -2.43 4.69
C MET A 1 24.98 -3.09 4.00
N ARG A 2 23.74 -2.80 4.40
CA ARG A 2 22.55 -3.29 3.68
C ARG A 2 22.42 -2.53 2.36
N ALA A 3 22.05 -3.25 1.29
CA ALA A 3 21.72 -2.63 0.03
C ALA A 3 20.43 -1.81 0.13
N TYR A 4 20.27 -0.78 -0.68
CA TYR A 4 19.03 -0.03 -0.82
C TYR A 4 18.08 -0.79 -1.76
N ASN A 5 16.94 -1.20 -1.22
CA ASN A 5 15.95 -2.00 -1.91
C ASN A 5 14.78 -1.12 -2.38
N PHE A 6 14.66 -0.93 -3.69
CA PHE A 6 13.57 -0.17 -4.33
C PHE A 6 12.43 -1.06 -4.86
N CYS A 7 12.31 -2.29 -4.34
CA CYS A 7 11.26 -3.22 -4.73
C CYS A 7 9.86 -2.66 -4.41
N ALA A 8 8.95 -2.82 -5.34
CA ALA A 8 7.56 -2.39 -5.15
C ALA A 8 6.73 -3.29 -4.21
N GLY A 9 7.24 -4.50 -3.94
CA GLY A 9 6.63 -5.46 -3.02
C GLY A 9 7.02 -6.91 -3.39
N PRO A 10 7.53 -7.71 -2.41
CA PRO A 10 7.84 -7.32 -1.03
C PRO A 10 8.88 -6.20 -0.95
N ALA A 11 8.59 -5.17 -0.17
CA ALA A 11 9.40 -3.98 -0.09
C ALA A 11 10.44 -4.03 1.04
N ALA A 12 11.26 -2.98 1.15
CA ALA A 12 12.19 -2.83 2.26
C ALA A 12 11.43 -2.75 3.60
N LEU A 13 12.04 -3.30 4.64
CA LEU A 13 11.63 -3.11 6.05
C LEU A 13 12.68 -2.25 6.76
N PRO A 14 12.30 -1.46 7.77
CA PRO A 14 13.24 -0.69 8.57
C PRO A 14 14.31 -1.59 9.19
N THR A 15 15.57 -1.18 9.15
CA THR A 15 16.69 -1.97 9.68
C THR A 15 16.48 -2.26 11.16
N ALA A 16 16.07 -1.25 11.96
CA ALA A 16 15.82 -1.42 13.39
C ALA A 16 14.74 -2.48 13.69
N VAL A 17 13.69 -2.55 12.87
CA VAL A 17 12.65 -3.59 12.98
C VAL A 17 13.23 -4.97 12.74
N LEU A 18 14.07 -5.14 11.73
CA LEU A 18 14.69 -6.43 11.42
C LEU A 18 15.71 -6.84 12.48
N GLU A 19 16.49 -5.91 13.03
CA GLU A 19 17.46 -6.16 14.10
C GLU A 19 16.74 -6.59 15.39
N LYS A 20 15.64 -5.93 15.75
CA LYS A 20 14.79 -6.32 16.90
C LYS A 20 14.21 -7.72 16.68
N ALA A 21 13.63 -7.98 15.51
CA ALA A 21 13.08 -9.29 15.16
C ALA A 21 14.15 -10.39 15.15
N GLN A 22 15.38 -10.09 14.71
CA GLN A 22 16.50 -11.02 14.76
C GLN A 22 16.91 -11.34 16.21
N ALA A 23 16.98 -10.33 17.06
CA ALA A 23 17.33 -10.51 18.47
C ALA A 23 16.30 -11.37 19.24
N GLU A 24 15.03 -11.25 18.88
CA GLU A 24 13.91 -11.97 19.51
C GLU A 24 13.54 -13.29 18.81
N LEU A 25 14.27 -13.66 17.72
CA LEU A 25 13.87 -14.76 16.84
C LEU A 25 13.82 -16.13 17.51
N LEU A 26 14.80 -16.45 18.36
CA LEU A 26 14.91 -17.74 19.05
C LEU A 26 14.35 -17.70 20.46
N ASP A 27 14.34 -16.54 21.08
CA ASP A 27 13.90 -16.37 22.48
C ASP A 27 13.17 -15.03 22.64
N TRP A 28 11.87 -15.05 22.41
CA TRP A 28 11.04 -13.86 22.56
C TRP A 28 10.87 -13.53 24.06
N HIS A 29 11.45 -12.41 24.50
CA HIS A 29 11.38 -11.88 25.87
C HIS A 29 11.75 -12.89 26.96
N GLY A 30 12.71 -13.78 26.75
CA GLY A 30 13.16 -14.76 27.75
C GLY A 30 12.22 -15.93 27.94
N LYS A 31 11.31 -16.18 27.01
CA LYS A 31 10.33 -17.28 27.06
C LYS A 31 10.89 -18.61 26.59
N GLY A 32 12.09 -18.62 25.99
CA GLY A 32 12.74 -19.84 25.46
C GLY A 32 12.07 -20.38 24.18
N LEU A 33 11.29 -19.57 23.47
CA LEU A 33 10.67 -19.92 22.18
C LEU A 33 10.50 -18.68 21.30
N SER A 34 10.42 -18.93 19.99
CA SER A 34 10.11 -17.91 19.00
C SER A 34 8.64 -17.51 19.07
N ILE A 35 8.35 -16.24 18.75
CA ILE A 35 6.95 -15.81 18.57
C ILE A 35 6.23 -16.58 17.47
N MET A 36 6.97 -17.15 16.48
CA MET A 36 6.40 -18.02 15.43
C MET A 36 5.85 -19.34 15.98
N GLU A 37 6.36 -19.82 17.12
CA GLU A 37 5.95 -21.05 17.78
C GLU A 37 4.87 -20.82 18.84
N MET A 38 4.58 -19.56 19.13
CA MET A 38 3.66 -19.17 20.19
C MET A 38 2.21 -19.35 19.75
N SER A 39 1.39 -19.91 20.66
CA SER A 39 -0.05 -20.00 20.40
C SER A 39 -0.65 -18.60 20.25
N HIS A 40 -1.39 -18.36 19.16
CA HIS A 40 -2.11 -17.11 18.96
C HIS A 40 -3.20 -16.82 20.02
N ARG A 41 -3.53 -17.80 20.86
CA ARG A 41 -4.48 -17.66 21.98
C ARG A 41 -3.79 -17.48 23.32
N SER A 42 -2.46 -17.51 23.37
CA SER A 42 -1.73 -17.19 24.60
C SER A 42 -1.89 -15.70 24.94
N SER A 43 -1.87 -15.37 26.23
CA SER A 43 -1.92 -13.99 26.70
C SER A 43 -0.78 -13.12 26.12
N ASP A 44 0.39 -13.71 25.94
CA ASP A 44 1.56 -13.03 25.38
C ASP A 44 1.30 -12.61 23.92
N TYR A 45 0.79 -13.54 23.08
CA TYR A 45 0.51 -13.21 21.68
C TYR A 45 -0.68 -12.26 21.53
N VAL A 46 -1.73 -12.44 22.35
CA VAL A 46 -2.87 -11.51 22.38
C VAL A 46 -2.40 -10.09 22.70
N ALA A 47 -1.50 -9.93 23.67
CA ALA A 47 -0.91 -8.63 24.00
C ALA A 47 -0.12 -8.01 22.83
N VAL A 48 0.61 -8.82 22.05
CA VAL A 48 1.29 -8.36 20.82
C VAL A 48 0.29 -7.87 19.77
N ALA A 49 -0.80 -8.61 19.56
CA ALA A 49 -1.84 -8.25 18.60
C ALA A 49 -2.58 -6.97 19.03
N GLU A 50 -2.96 -6.86 20.30
CA GLU A 50 -3.62 -5.69 20.88
C GLU A 50 -2.73 -4.44 20.81
N LYS A 51 -1.43 -4.58 21.11
CA LYS A 51 -0.47 -3.48 20.97
C LYS A 51 -0.36 -3.02 19.52
N ALA A 52 -0.26 -3.93 18.57
CA ALA A 52 -0.18 -3.59 17.15
C ALA A 52 -1.42 -2.81 16.68
N GLU A 53 -2.63 -3.23 17.12
CA GLU A 53 -3.86 -2.48 16.82
C GLU A 53 -3.87 -1.11 17.50
N ALA A 54 -3.49 -1.01 18.75
CA ALA A 54 -3.45 0.26 19.50
C ALA A 54 -2.47 1.26 18.84
N ASP A 55 -1.29 0.80 18.45
CA ASP A 55 -0.28 1.62 17.77
C ASP A 55 -0.77 2.10 16.40
N LEU A 56 -1.42 1.25 15.62
CA LEU A 56 -2.02 1.62 14.34
C LEU A 56 -3.15 2.63 14.52
N ARG A 57 -4.04 2.41 15.51
CA ARG A 57 -5.11 3.36 15.83
C ARG A 57 -4.56 4.74 16.15
N LYS A 58 -3.47 4.79 16.92
CA LYS A 58 -2.77 6.04 17.26
C LYS A 58 -2.13 6.70 16.04
N LEU A 59 -1.48 5.93 15.15
CA LEU A 59 -0.83 6.46 13.95
C LEU A 59 -1.82 7.09 12.97
N MET A 60 -3.02 6.51 12.84
CA MET A 60 -4.02 6.93 11.86
C MET A 60 -5.21 7.69 12.48
N ASN A 61 -5.21 7.93 13.79
CA ASN A 61 -6.36 8.51 14.51
C ASN A 61 -7.68 7.78 14.19
N ILE A 62 -7.67 6.44 14.20
CA ILE A 62 -8.84 5.63 13.81
C ILE A 62 -9.96 5.83 14.82
N PRO A 63 -11.16 6.28 14.40
CA PRO A 63 -12.30 6.46 15.30
C PRO A 63 -12.77 5.15 15.95
N GLU A 64 -13.40 5.23 17.14
CA GLU A 64 -13.84 4.06 17.89
C GLU A 64 -14.89 3.21 17.15
N ASN A 65 -15.71 3.83 16.30
CA ASN A 65 -16.72 3.18 15.48
C ASN A 65 -16.15 2.47 14.22
N TYR A 66 -14.84 2.19 14.20
CA TYR A 66 -14.19 1.37 13.20
C TYR A 66 -13.60 0.12 13.80
N LYS A 67 -13.72 -1.00 13.11
CA LYS A 67 -12.99 -2.24 13.41
C LYS A 67 -11.71 -2.30 12.59
N VAL A 68 -10.63 -2.73 13.24
CA VAL A 68 -9.34 -3.00 12.61
C VAL A 68 -9.17 -4.51 12.53
N LEU A 69 -8.99 -5.02 11.32
CA LEU A 69 -8.87 -6.45 11.07
C LEU A 69 -7.51 -6.76 10.47
N PHE A 70 -6.84 -7.77 11.02
CA PHE A 70 -5.56 -8.29 10.56
C PHE A 70 -5.79 -9.65 9.89
N LEU A 71 -5.95 -9.63 8.57
CA LEU A 71 -6.40 -10.76 7.78
C LEU A 71 -5.25 -11.39 6.97
N GLN A 72 -5.56 -12.41 6.20
CA GLN A 72 -4.67 -13.10 5.27
C GLN A 72 -5.11 -12.89 3.82
N GLY A 73 -4.31 -13.34 2.85
CA GLY A 73 -4.69 -13.36 1.43
C GLY A 73 -4.32 -12.13 0.61
N GLY A 74 -3.72 -11.10 1.22
CA GLY A 74 -3.31 -9.86 0.55
C GLY A 74 -4.51 -9.05 0.04
N ALA A 75 -4.22 -7.91 -0.58
CA ALA A 75 -5.23 -7.07 -1.22
C ALA A 75 -6.04 -7.83 -2.28
N SER A 76 -5.44 -8.83 -2.94
CA SER A 76 -6.13 -9.62 -3.96
C SER A 76 -7.32 -10.41 -3.43
N LEU A 77 -7.24 -10.93 -2.18
CA LEU A 77 -8.40 -11.57 -1.56
C LEU A 77 -9.49 -10.56 -1.21
N GLN A 78 -9.11 -9.32 -0.90
CA GLN A 78 -10.07 -8.25 -0.60
C GLN A 78 -10.88 -7.84 -1.85
N PHE A 79 -10.35 -8.03 -3.06
CA PHE A 79 -11.13 -7.79 -4.29
C PHE A 79 -12.39 -8.67 -4.37
N SER A 80 -12.36 -9.87 -3.77
CA SER A 80 -13.53 -10.75 -3.60
C SER A 80 -14.28 -10.49 -2.29
N ALA A 81 -13.55 -10.34 -1.18
CA ALA A 81 -14.17 -10.21 0.14
C ALA A 81 -15.03 -8.93 0.27
N ILE A 82 -14.57 -7.81 -0.30
CA ILE A 82 -15.28 -6.53 -0.26
C ILE A 82 -16.68 -6.64 -0.90
N PRO A 83 -16.84 -7.05 -2.16
CA PRO A 83 -18.15 -7.17 -2.74
C PRO A 83 -19.04 -8.22 -2.05
N LEU A 84 -18.48 -9.30 -1.50
CA LEU A 84 -19.22 -10.28 -0.72
C LEU A 84 -19.75 -9.73 0.60
N ASN A 85 -19.02 -8.79 1.22
CA ASN A 85 -19.43 -8.16 2.49
C ASN A 85 -20.28 -6.91 2.29
N LEU A 86 -20.08 -6.11 1.23
CA LEU A 86 -20.64 -4.76 1.12
C LEU A 86 -21.72 -4.58 0.06
N LEU A 87 -21.83 -5.42 -0.96
CA LEU A 87 -22.87 -5.26 -1.99
C LEU A 87 -24.29 -5.40 -1.45
N GLY A 88 -24.47 -6.18 -0.39
CA GLY A 88 -25.77 -6.35 0.26
C GLY A 88 -26.88 -6.74 -0.71
N LYS A 89 -28.04 -6.10 -0.56
CA LYS A 89 -29.21 -6.32 -1.42
C LYS A 89 -29.17 -5.52 -2.73
N ASN A 90 -28.46 -4.38 -2.77
CA ASN A 90 -28.43 -3.49 -3.94
C ASN A 90 -27.63 -4.09 -5.09
N SER A 91 -26.67 -4.95 -4.80
CA SER A 91 -25.83 -5.67 -5.77
C SER A 91 -25.09 -4.79 -6.79
N LYS A 92 -25.02 -3.46 -6.56
CA LYS A 92 -24.37 -2.49 -7.45
C LYS A 92 -23.32 -1.69 -6.70
N ALA A 93 -22.16 -1.45 -7.34
CA ALA A 93 -21.12 -0.58 -6.82
C ALA A 93 -20.41 0.16 -7.95
N ASP A 94 -19.78 1.30 -7.63
CA ASP A 94 -18.96 2.06 -8.55
C ASP A 94 -17.49 1.77 -8.31
N TYR A 95 -16.74 1.59 -9.39
CA TYR A 95 -15.30 1.38 -9.35
C TYR A 95 -14.59 2.41 -10.21
N ILE A 96 -13.75 3.22 -9.57
CA ILE A 96 -12.94 4.24 -10.25
C ILE A 96 -11.70 3.55 -10.80
N HIS A 97 -11.60 3.52 -12.13
CA HIS A 97 -10.50 2.87 -12.86
C HIS A 97 -9.42 3.88 -13.22
N THR A 98 -8.22 3.66 -12.71
CA THR A 98 -7.04 4.52 -12.93
C THR A 98 -5.80 3.75 -13.37
N GLY A 99 -5.82 2.41 -13.27
CA GLY A 99 -4.67 1.58 -13.64
C GLY A 99 -4.87 0.09 -13.37
N ILE A 100 -3.77 -0.64 -13.27
CA ILE A 100 -3.79 -2.11 -13.23
C ILE A 100 -4.42 -2.65 -11.95
N TRP A 101 -4.21 -1.99 -10.80
CA TRP A 101 -4.75 -2.49 -9.53
C TRP A 101 -6.24 -2.23 -9.41
N SER A 102 -6.70 -1.05 -9.76
CA SER A 102 -8.14 -0.76 -9.85
C SER A 102 -8.83 -1.64 -10.90
N GLU A 103 -8.19 -1.93 -12.04
CA GLU A 103 -8.70 -2.87 -13.05
C GLU A 103 -8.88 -4.29 -12.49
N LYS A 104 -7.89 -4.80 -11.73
CA LYS A 104 -8.00 -6.13 -11.11
C LYS A 104 -9.12 -6.18 -10.10
N ALA A 105 -9.27 -5.15 -9.27
CA ALA A 105 -10.34 -5.06 -8.28
C ALA A 105 -11.72 -5.07 -8.96
N LEU A 106 -11.93 -4.23 -9.98
CA LEU A 106 -13.20 -4.17 -10.70
C LEU A 106 -13.53 -5.48 -11.47
N LYS A 107 -12.53 -6.13 -12.07
CA LYS A 107 -12.72 -7.41 -12.76
C LYS A 107 -13.17 -8.51 -11.82
N GLU A 108 -12.62 -8.54 -10.61
CA GLU A 108 -13.03 -9.50 -9.61
C GLU A 108 -14.42 -9.19 -9.05
N ALA A 109 -14.71 -7.92 -8.75
CA ALA A 109 -16.00 -7.47 -8.23
C ALA A 109 -17.18 -7.78 -9.17
N LYS A 110 -16.98 -7.71 -10.50
CA LYS A 110 -17.97 -8.09 -11.53
C LYS A 110 -18.49 -9.53 -11.41
N ARG A 111 -17.81 -10.40 -10.67
CA ARG A 111 -18.29 -11.76 -10.40
C ARG A 111 -19.43 -11.80 -9.38
N TYR A 112 -19.56 -10.74 -8.59
CA TYR A 112 -20.44 -10.70 -7.40
C TYR A 112 -21.62 -9.75 -7.54
N GLY A 113 -21.58 -8.80 -8.48
CA GLY A 113 -22.64 -7.83 -8.68
C GLY A 113 -22.50 -6.99 -9.94
N ASP A 114 -23.39 -6.02 -10.09
CA ASP A 114 -23.36 -5.03 -11.16
C ASP A 114 -22.34 -3.94 -10.81
N ILE A 115 -21.29 -3.81 -11.61
CA ILE A 115 -20.21 -2.86 -11.38
C ILE A 115 -20.21 -1.80 -12.46
N ASN A 116 -20.56 -0.58 -12.06
CA ASN A 116 -20.36 0.60 -12.88
C ASN A 116 -18.88 1.00 -12.87
N VAL A 117 -18.29 1.14 -14.04
CA VAL A 117 -16.89 1.50 -14.19
C VAL A 117 -16.77 2.98 -14.53
N VAL A 118 -16.09 3.72 -13.67
CA VAL A 118 -15.77 5.13 -13.89
C VAL A 118 -14.35 5.21 -14.44
N GLU A 119 -14.22 5.46 -15.73
CA GLU A 119 -12.91 5.64 -16.38
C GLU A 119 -12.32 6.99 -15.99
N ALA A 120 -11.47 7.00 -14.96
CA ALA A 120 -10.83 8.21 -14.46
C ALA A 120 -9.36 8.35 -14.89
N GLY A 121 -8.71 7.27 -15.33
CA GLY A 121 -7.38 7.33 -15.92
C GLY A 121 -7.41 8.02 -17.29
N THR A 122 -6.50 8.98 -17.53
CA THR A 122 -6.43 9.73 -18.78
C THR A 122 -4.99 10.09 -19.13
N SER A 123 -4.79 10.78 -20.25
CA SER A 123 -3.50 11.35 -20.64
C SER A 123 -3.66 12.84 -20.95
N ILE A 124 -2.86 13.67 -20.28
CA ILE A 124 -2.79 15.12 -20.51
C ILE A 124 -1.38 15.46 -21.00
N ASN A 125 -1.28 16.02 -22.21
CA ASN A 125 0.01 16.35 -22.83
C ASN A 125 0.99 15.16 -22.87
N GLY A 126 0.48 13.95 -23.14
CA GLY A 126 1.28 12.73 -23.21
C GLY A 126 1.69 12.14 -21.83
N LYS A 127 1.24 12.72 -20.74
CA LYS A 127 1.47 12.22 -19.36
C LYS A 127 0.20 11.64 -18.78
N LEU A 128 0.32 10.53 -18.08
CA LEU A 128 -0.80 9.90 -17.36
C LEU A 128 -1.32 10.82 -16.27
N ALA A 129 -2.63 10.91 -16.14
CA ALA A 129 -3.32 11.77 -15.19
C ALA A 129 -4.64 11.13 -14.74
N ILE A 130 -5.27 11.73 -13.73
CA ILE A 130 -6.62 11.41 -13.27
C ILE A 130 -7.54 12.55 -13.69
N THR A 131 -8.70 12.22 -14.25
CA THR A 131 -9.71 13.21 -14.64
C THR A 131 -10.32 13.90 -13.43
N GLU A 132 -10.82 15.12 -13.64
CA GLU A 132 -11.58 15.85 -12.63
C GLU A 132 -12.83 15.06 -12.19
N GLN A 133 -13.07 15.00 -10.88
CA GLN A 133 -14.21 14.25 -10.33
C GLN A 133 -15.56 14.71 -10.89
N SER A 134 -15.73 15.97 -11.24
CA SER A 134 -16.94 16.51 -11.86
C SER A 134 -17.33 15.83 -13.17
N THR A 135 -16.40 15.07 -13.78
CA THR A 135 -16.63 14.31 -15.03
C THR A 135 -17.06 12.86 -14.78
N TRP A 136 -17.08 12.41 -13.52
CA TRP A 136 -17.35 11.02 -13.18
C TRP A 136 -18.85 10.76 -13.10
N ASN A 137 -19.29 9.66 -13.70
CA ASN A 137 -20.66 9.22 -13.65
C ASN A 137 -20.86 8.19 -12.54
N LEU A 138 -21.00 8.66 -11.30
CA LEU A 138 -21.30 7.82 -10.14
C LEU A 138 -22.78 7.48 -10.08
N SER A 139 -23.12 6.29 -9.57
CA SER A 139 -24.48 5.76 -9.49
C SER A 139 -25.16 6.18 -8.19
N ASP A 140 -26.38 6.71 -8.28
CA ASP A 140 -27.18 7.10 -7.12
C ASP A 140 -27.53 5.92 -6.20
N ASP A 141 -27.58 4.70 -6.74
CA ASP A 141 -27.96 3.46 -6.05
C ASP A 141 -26.77 2.54 -5.71
N ALA A 142 -25.54 3.01 -5.87
CA ALA A 142 -24.34 2.24 -5.51
C ALA A 142 -24.30 1.94 -3.99
N ALA A 143 -23.95 0.71 -3.63
CA ALA A 143 -23.71 0.33 -2.24
C ALA A 143 -22.41 0.96 -1.69
N TYR A 144 -21.42 1.16 -2.55
CA TYR A 144 -20.14 1.82 -2.24
C TYR A 144 -19.44 2.30 -3.52
N VAL A 145 -18.45 3.17 -3.32
CA VAL A 145 -17.52 3.62 -4.36
C VAL A 145 -16.13 3.11 -4.03
N HIS A 146 -15.51 2.38 -4.96
CA HIS A 146 -14.16 1.82 -4.79
C HIS A 146 -13.13 2.54 -5.64
N TYR A 147 -11.92 2.78 -5.09
CA TYR A 147 -10.76 3.25 -5.83
C TYR A 147 -9.45 2.70 -5.26
N ALA A 148 -8.35 2.82 -6.01
CA ALA A 148 -7.00 2.59 -5.52
C ALA A 148 -6.31 3.94 -5.39
N ASP A 149 -5.90 4.31 -4.18
CA ASP A 149 -5.27 5.61 -3.90
C ASP A 149 -3.99 5.81 -4.72
N ASN A 150 -3.21 4.75 -4.85
CA ASN A 150 -1.95 4.76 -5.56
C ASN A 150 -1.77 3.51 -6.44
N GLU A 151 -1.66 3.73 -7.74
CA GLU A 151 -1.35 2.69 -8.73
C GLU A 151 0.15 2.37 -8.72
N THR A 152 0.57 1.41 -7.91
CA THR A 152 1.97 1.02 -7.67
C THR A 152 2.78 0.77 -8.95
N ILE A 153 2.13 0.27 -10.01
CA ILE A 153 2.78 -0.08 -11.27
C ILE A 153 3.01 1.16 -12.12
N GLY A 154 1.97 1.96 -12.30
CA GLY A 154 2.00 3.16 -13.12
C GLY A 154 2.56 4.39 -12.43
N GLY A 155 2.58 4.42 -11.09
CA GLY A 155 3.00 5.59 -10.31
C GLY A 155 1.97 6.73 -10.29
N LEU A 156 0.72 6.43 -10.62
CA LEU A 156 -0.39 7.38 -10.60
C LEU A 156 -1.04 7.39 -9.23
N GLN A 157 -1.15 8.54 -8.59
CA GLN A 157 -1.74 8.72 -7.26
C GLN A 157 -2.81 9.82 -7.27
N PHE A 158 -3.88 9.61 -6.49
CA PHE A 158 -4.88 10.64 -6.27
C PHE A 158 -4.29 11.81 -5.50
N ALA A 159 -4.60 13.04 -5.94
CA ALA A 159 -4.19 14.26 -5.25
C ALA A 159 -5.03 14.53 -3.97
N GLY A 160 -6.15 13.87 -3.82
CA GLY A 160 -7.06 14.03 -2.68
C GLY A 160 -8.06 12.88 -2.59
N ILE A 161 -8.85 12.89 -1.53
CA ILE A 161 -9.89 11.88 -1.31
C ILE A 161 -11.11 12.23 -2.18
N PRO A 162 -11.63 11.29 -3.01
CA PRO A 162 -12.87 11.51 -3.75
C PRO A 162 -14.06 11.82 -2.83
N GLU A 163 -14.92 12.74 -3.24
CA GLU A 163 -16.13 13.10 -2.50
C GLU A 163 -17.32 12.27 -2.98
N THR A 164 -18.03 11.65 -2.04
CA THR A 164 -19.24 10.86 -2.32
C THR A 164 -20.12 10.76 -1.08
N ASP A 165 -21.43 10.62 -1.26
CA ASP A 165 -22.40 10.31 -0.21
C ASP A 165 -22.47 8.80 0.10
N LYS A 166 -21.80 7.96 -0.70
CA LYS A 166 -21.71 6.51 -0.52
C LYS A 166 -20.51 6.12 0.33
N PRO A 167 -20.53 4.96 0.99
CA PRO A 167 -19.34 4.43 1.64
C PRO A 167 -18.16 4.36 0.67
N LEU A 168 -17.06 5.09 0.98
CA LEU A 168 -15.85 5.07 0.18
C LEU A 168 -14.96 3.89 0.58
N VAL A 169 -14.55 3.10 -0.38
CA VAL A 169 -13.70 1.91 -0.21
C VAL A 169 -12.39 2.12 -0.94
N CYS A 170 -11.26 1.98 -0.25
CA CYS A 170 -9.98 2.29 -0.87
C CYS A 170 -8.90 1.25 -0.62
N ASP A 171 -8.16 0.91 -1.70
CA ASP A 171 -6.88 0.20 -1.64
C ASP A 171 -5.75 1.20 -1.34
N PHE A 172 -5.25 1.14 -0.11
CA PHE A 172 -4.09 1.91 0.33
C PHE A 172 -2.81 1.07 0.40
N SER A 173 -2.75 -0.10 -0.20
CA SER A 173 -1.60 -1.01 -0.05
C SER A 173 -0.25 -0.34 -0.24
N SER A 174 -0.11 0.59 -1.17
CA SER A 174 1.16 1.24 -1.48
C SER A 174 1.33 2.65 -0.90
N SER A 175 0.31 3.18 -0.24
CA SER A 175 0.34 4.54 0.33
C SER A 175 -0.09 4.63 1.80
N ILE A 176 -0.56 3.54 2.42
CA ILE A 176 -0.93 3.54 3.85
C ILE A 176 0.25 3.99 4.72
N LEU A 177 -0.01 4.83 5.72
CA LEU A 177 1.00 5.40 6.63
C LEU A 177 2.11 6.21 5.95
N SER A 178 1.93 6.60 4.68
CA SER A 178 2.90 7.48 3.99
C SER A 178 2.61 8.96 4.15
N ALA A 179 1.36 9.29 4.46
CA ALA A 179 0.85 10.64 4.70
C ALA A 179 -0.33 10.60 5.69
N PRO A 180 -0.64 11.71 6.37
CA PRO A 180 -1.84 11.83 7.20
C PRO A 180 -3.11 11.53 6.39
N LEU A 181 -4.05 10.82 7.01
CA LEU A 181 -5.30 10.41 6.39
C LEU A 181 -6.47 10.60 7.36
N ASP A 182 -7.54 11.24 6.91
CA ASP A 182 -8.79 11.29 7.66
C ASP A 182 -9.60 10.00 7.42
N VAL A 183 -9.45 9.04 8.32
CA VAL A 183 -10.13 7.73 8.26
C VAL A 183 -11.66 7.88 8.25
N SER A 184 -12.20 8.95 8.84
CA SER A 184 -13.66 9.18 8.93
C SER A 184 -14.33 9.37 7.56
N LYS A 185 -13.57 9.70 6.53
CA LYS A 185 -14.06 9.83 5.14
C LYS A 185 -14.35 8.48 4.47
N PHE A 186 -13.92 7.36 5.06
CA PHE A 186 -13.99 6.04 4.45
C PHE A 186 -15.03 5.14 5.14
N GLY A 187 -15.70 4.33 4.35
CA GLY A 187 -16.43 3.17 4.84
C GLY A 187 -15.49 1.99 5.10
N LEU A 188 -14.50 1.81 4.22
CA LEU A 188 -13.50 0.74 4.34
C LEU A 188 -12.16 1.16 3.71
N ILE A 189 -11.08 0.93 4.46
CA ILE A 189 -9.70 1.01 3.98
C ILE A 189 -9.10 -0.39 4.02
N TYR A 190 -8.35 -0.79 3.00
CA TYR A 190 -7.58 -2.02 3.05
C TYR A 190 -6.17 -1.87 2.49
N ALA A 191 -5.25 -2.72 2.94
CA ALA A 191 -3.86 -2.70 2.52
C ALA A 191 -3.20 -4.07 2.67
N GLY A 192 -2.51 -4.53 1.63
CA GLY A 192 -1.54 -5.61 1.76
C GLY A 192 -0.27 -5.12 2.46
N ALA A 193 0.17 -5.80 3.51
CA ALA A 193 1.27 -5.32 4.35
C ALA A 193 2.62 -5.24 3.65
N GLN A 194 2.87 -6.08 2.65
CA GLN A 194 4.18 -6.29 2.00
C GLN A 194 4.79 -5.07 1.30
N LYS A 195 4.10 -3.95 1.26
CA LYS A 195 4.60 -2.71 0.64
C LYS A 195 5.15 -1.75 1.69
N ASN A 196 4.30 -1.20 2.55
CA ASN A 196 4.68 -0.09 3.43
C ASN A 196 4.58 -0.39 4.93
N ILE A 197 3.92 -1.45 5.36
CA ILE A 197 3.62 -1.69 6.77
C ILE A 197 4.10 -3.02 7.34
N GLY A 198 4.71 -3.90 6.53
CA GLY A 198 5.16 -5.19 7.04
C GLY A 198 5.61 -6.15 5.95
N PRO A 199 5.75 -7.45 6.28
CA PRO A 199 6.06 -8.49 5.31
C PRO A 199 4.81 -8.96 4.55
N ALA A 200 5.02 -9.79 3.53
CA ALA A 200 3.92 -10.53 2.88
C ALA A 200 3.24 -11.48 3.88
N GLY A 201 1.94 -11.73 3.69
CA GLY A 201 1.15 -12.66 4.49
C GLY A 201 0.12 -12.00 5.41
N LEU A 202 0.20 -10.69 5.62
CA LEU A 202 -0.78 -9.92 6.38
C LEU A 202 -1.54 -8.95 5.48
N THR A 203 -2.82 -8.77 5.76
CA THR A 203 -3.70 -7.79 5.10
C THR A 203 -4.44 -7.00 6.18
N LEU A 204 -4.32 -5.70 6.12
CA LEU A 204 -5.06 -4.80 6.99
C LEU A 204 -6.41 -4.44 6.36
N VAL A 205 -7.48 -4.47 7.16
CA VAL A 205 -8.78 -3.89 6.82
C VAL A 205 -9.25 -3.03 7.99
N ILE A 206 -9.61 -1.78 7.70
CA ILE A 206 -10.22 -0.84 8.65
C ILE A 206 -11.62 -0.57 8.12
N ILE A 207 -12.64 -0.99 8.85
CA ILE A 207 -14.03 -0.94 8.39
C ILE A 207 -14.93 -0.27 9.42
N ARG A 208 -15.81 0.62 8.95
CA ARG A 208 -16.83 1.26 9.78
C ARG A 208 -17.88 0.25 10.25
N GLU A 209 -18.26 0.29 11.52
CA GLU A 209 -19.10 -0.73 12.16
C GLU A 209 -20.47 -0.92 11.49
N ASP A 210 -21.09 0.14 10.97
CA ASP A 210 -22.37 0.10 10.30
C ASP A 210 -22.37 -0.72 9.00
N LEU A 211 -21.19 -1.05 8.47
CA LEU A 211 -21.03 -1.85 7.25
C LEU A 211 -20.82 -3.34 7.51
N LEU A 212 -20.68 -3.78 8.76
CA LEU A 212 -20.35 -5.17 9.11
C LEU A 212 -21.48 -6.18 8.83
N ASP A 213 -22.73 -5.75 8.87
CA ASP A 213 -23.90 -6.65 8.80
C ASP A 213 -24.57 -6.69 7.40
N GLN A 214 -23.83 -6.27 6.36
CA GLN A 214 -24.35 -6.23 4.99
C GLN A 214 -23.94 -7.45 4.15
N ALA A 215 -23.20 -8.39 4.73
CA ALA A 215 -22.68 -9.56 4.03
C ALA A 215 -23.79 -10.44 3.45
N LYS A 216 -23.53 -10.98 2.25
CA LYS A 216 -24.42 -11.98 1.62
C LYS A 216 -24.50 -13.24 2.50
N PRO A 217 -25.68 -13.92 2.57
CA PRO A 217 -25.83 -15.09 3.44
C PRO A 217 -24.85 -16.23 3.13
N GLU A 218 -24.46 -16.38 1.87
CA GLU A 218 -23.60 -17.46 1.37
C GLU A 218 -22.10 -17.20 1.54
N ILE A 219 -21.70 -16.07 2.14
CA ILE A 219 -20.30 -15.76 2.32
C ILE A 219 -19.62 -16.80 3.23
N PRO A 220 -18.45 -17.33 2.85
CA PRO A 220 -17.65 -18.16 3.76
C PRO A 220 -17.30 -17.39 5.04
N SER A 221 -17.48 -18.04 6.21
CA SER A 221 -17.24 -17.37 7.52
C SER A 221 -15.86 -16.74 7.65
N ILE A 222 -14.84 -17.37 7.04
CA ILE A 222 -13.46 -16.84 7.04
C ILE A 222 -13.32 -15.49 6.30
N LEU A 223 -14.21 -15.19 5.34
CA LEU A 223 -14.23 -13.94 4.58
C LEU A 223 -15.18 -12.90 5.18
N LYS A 224 -16.00 -13.29 6.16
CA LYS A 224 -17.02 -12.43 6.73
C LYS A 224 -16.42 -11.49 7.77
N TYR A 225 -16.45 -10.19 7.48
CA TYR A 225 -15.83 -9.18 8.34
C TYR A 225 -16.43 -9.12 9.75
N SER A 226 -17.74 -9.33 9.90
CA SER A 226 -18.35 -9.36 11.23
C SER A 226 -17.89 -10.55 12.07
N ASP A 227 -17.62 -11.71 11.45
CA ASP A 227 -17.09 -12.88 12.16
C ASP A 227 -15.62 -12.65 12.53
N GLN A 228 -14.82 -12.06 11.64
CA GLN A 228 -13.45 -11.66 11.93
C GLN A 228 -13.39 -10.63 13.08
N ALA A 229 -14.24 -9.61 13.05
CA ALA A 229 -14.31 -8.58 14.09
C ALA A 229 -14.66 -9.18 15.47
N LYS A 230 -15.66 -10.08 15.54
CA LYS A 230 -16.07 -10.77 16.78
C LYS A 230 -14.97 -11.64 17.38
N ASN A 231 -14.06 -12.14 16.55
CA ASN A 231 -12.98 -13.05 16.97
C ASN A 231 -11.60 -12.37 16.99
N GLY A 232 -11.52 -11.04 17.00
CA GLY A 232 -10.25 -10.29 17.02
C GLY A 232 -9.32 -10.68 15.86
N SER A 233 -9.87 -10.90 14.68
CA SER A 233 -9.16 -11.38 13.46
C SER A 233 -8.59 -12.82 13.59
N MET A 234 -9.03 -13.59 14.59
CA MET A 234 -8.52 -14.93 14.89
C MET A 234 -9.61 -16.01 14.73
N VAL A 235 -10.45 -15.91 13.71
CA VAL A 235 -11.41 -16.98 13.32
C VAL A 235 -10.66 -18.29 13.07
N ASN A 236 -9.49 -18.19 12.43
CA ASN A 236 -8.49 -19.26 12.33
C ASN A 236 -7.13 -18.73 12.82
N MET A 237 -6.10 -19.57 12.75
CA MET A 237 -4.73 -19.17 13.09
C MET A 237 -4.27 -18.05 12.15
N PRO A 238 -3.89 -16.87 12.68
CA PRO A 238 -3.44 -15.75 11.87
C PRO A 238 -1.99 -15.94 11.39
N SER A 239 -1.52 -15.06 10.50
CA SER A 239 -0.09 -14.93 10.16
C SER A 239 0.67 -14.30 11.34
N THR A 240 0.95 -15.08 12.39
CA THR A 240 1.45 -14.60 13.68
C THR A 240 2.72 -13.76 13.55
N TYR A 241 3.71 -14.24 12.80
CA TYR A 241 4.98 -13.53 12.64
C TYR A 241 4.86 -12.28 11.77
N ALA A 242 4.02 -12.30 10.73
CA ALA A 242 3.77 -11.13 9.90
C ALA A 242 3.02 -10.03 10.67
N TRP A 243 2.10 -10.41 11.56
CA TRP A 243 1.41 -9.47 12.43
C TRP A 243 2.37 -8.83 13.44
N TYR A 244 3.20 -9.64 14.10
CA TYR A 244 4.25 -9.17 14.99
C TYR A 244 5.19 -8.18 14.30
N LEU A 245 5.72 -8.51 13.11
CA LEU A 245 6.60 -7.62 12.36
C LEU A 245 5.91 -6.31 11.96
N SER A 246 4.64 -6.36 11.58
CA SER A 246 3.87 -5.15 11.28
C SER A 246 3.67 -4.30 12.55
N GLY A 247 3.43 -4.93 13.70
CA GLY A 247 3.41 -4.25 15.01
C GLY A 247 4.72 -3.52 15.30
N LEU A 248 5.88 -4.14 15.02
CA LEU A 248 7.18 -3.49 15.16
C LEU A 248 7.37 -2.32 14.19
N VAL A 249 6.79 -2.39 12.98
CA VAL A 249 6.80 -1.25 12.04
C VAL A 249 5.95 -0.09 12.58
N PHE A 250 4.80 -0.38 13.18
CA PHE A 250 3.96 0.67 13.79
C PHE A 250 4.66 1.34 14.97
N GLU A 251 5.29 0.55 15.85
CA GLU A 251 6.10 1.05 16.96
C GLU A 251 7.25 1.93 16.45
N TRP A 252 7.99 1.47 15.44
CA TRP A 252 9.05 2.23 14.80
C TRP A 252 8.57 3.56 14.23
N LEU A 253 7.40 3.60 13.58
CA LEU A 253 6.82 4.84 13.07
C LEU A 253 6.50 5.82 14.20
N LEU A 254 5.90 5.34 15.31
CA LEU A 254 5.60 6.18 16.48
C LEU A 254 6.86 6.75 17.11
N GLU A 255 7.93 5.94 17.26
CA GLU A 255 9.23 6.37 17.79
C GLU A 255 9.92 7.42 16.91
N ASN A 256 9.63 7.43 15.61
CA ASN A 256 10.17 8.38 14.64
C ASN A 256 9.24 9.58 14.36
N GLY A 257 8.32 9.88 15.27
CA GLY A 257 7.47 11.05 15.20
C GLY A 257 6.14 10.86 14.45
N GLY A 258 5.78 9.60 14.17
CA GLY A 258 4.51 9.23 13.55
C GLY A 258 4.42 9.56 12.07
N VAL A 259 3.19 9.53 11.57
CA VAL A 259 2.91 9.71 10.12
C VAL A 259 3.26 11.10 9.62
N ASP A 260 3.07 12.15 10.43
CA ASP A 260 3.40 13.53 10.04
C ASP A 260 4.90 13.74 9.78
N ALA A 261 5.75 13.17 10.64
CA ALA A 261 7.20 13.22 10.46
C ALA A 261 7.63 12.40 9.24
N MET A 262 7.08 11.19 9.11
CA MET A 262 7.36 10.32 7.97
C MET A 262 6.91 10.94 6.64
N HIS A 263 5.77 11.61 6.61
CA HIS A 263 5.29 12.31 5.41
C HIS A 263 6.26 13.38 4.93
N LYS A 264 6.85 14.17 5.86
CA LYS A 264 7.88 15.15 5.51
C LYS A 264 9.09 14.49 4.83
N VAL A 265 9.58 13.40 5.39
CA VAL A 265 10.68 12.61 4.80
C VAL A 265 10.30 12.07 3.43
N ASN A 266 9.08 11.56 3.28
CA ASN A 266 8.58 11.04 1.99
C ASN A 266 8.50 12.13 0.92
N LEU A 267 8.06 13.34 1.28
CA LEU A 267 8.06 14.48 0.37
C LEU A 267 9.48 14.92 -0.03
N GLU A 268 10.44 14.90 0.90
CA GLU A 268 11.85 15.20 0.59
C GLU A 268 12.43 14.16 -0.38
N LYS A 269 12.19 12.87 -0.16
CA LYS A 269 12.60 11.79 -1.07
C LYS A 269 12.01 11.95 -2.47
N ALA A 270 10.69 12.18 -2.54
CA ALA A 270 9.98 12.38 -3.80
C ALA A 270 10.50 13.62 -4.54
N LYS A 271 10.64 14.76 -3.85
CA LYS A 271 11.18 15.99 -4.41
C LYS A 271 12.60 15.83 -4.96
N LEU A 272 13.45 15.09 -4.23
CA LEU A 272 14.83 14.83 -4.65
C LEU A 272 14.87 14.04 -5.97
N LEU A 273 14.11 12.92 -6.03
CA LEU A 273 14.14 12.04 -7.19
C LEU A 273 13.42 12.66 -8.41
N TYR A 274 12.21 13.19 -8.23
CA TYR A 274 11.49 13.86 -9.32
C TYR A 274 12.22 15.10 -9.81
N GLY A 275 12.81 15.90 -8.91
CA GLY A 275 13.56 17.10 -9.28
C GLY A 275 14.76 16.78 -10.17
N TYR A 276 15.47 15.68 -9.89
CA TYR A 276 16.54 15.21 -10.75
C TYR A 276 16.02 14.71 -12.11
N ILE A 277 14.96 13.91 -12.13
CA ILE A 277 14.37 13.39 -13.38
C ILE A 277 13.88 14.56 -14.26
N ASP A 278 13.18 15.54 -13.70
CA ASP A 278 12.62 16.67 -14.44
C ASP A 278 13.68 17.62 -15.00
N ALA A 279 14.85 17.71 -14.35
CA ALA A 279 15.98 18.52 -14.81
C ALA A 279 16.88 17.79 -15.82
N SER A 280 16.63 16.52 -16.11
CA SER A 280 17.47 15.68 -16.94
C SER A 280 16.89 15.53 -18.35
N ASP A 281 17.74 15.65 -19.38
CA ASP A 281 17.38 15.26 -20.74
C ASP A 281 17.52 13.74 -20.99
N PHE A 282 18.09 13.01 -20.01
CA PHE A 282 18.36 11.58 -20.13
C PHE A 282 17.27 10.70 -19.50
N TYR A 283 16.53 11.23 -18.52
CA TYR A 283 15.45 10.53 -17.83
C TYR A 283 14.11 11.25 -18.04
N ALA A 284 13.02 10.46 -18.05
CA ALA A 284 11.68 11.03 -18.16
C ALA A 284 10.71 10.32 -17.21
N ASN A 285 9.80 11.07 -16.59
CA ASN A 285 8.68 10.53 -15.83
C ASN A 285 7.38 10.68 -16.64
N PRO A 286 6.57 9.60 -16.78
CA PRO A 286 5.38 9.60 -17.62
C PRO A 286 4.11 10.16 -16.93
N ILE A 287 4.20 10.65 -15.67
CA ILE A 287 3.04 11.06 -14.87
C ILE A 287 2.92 12.59 -14.82
N ALA A 288 1.70 13.08 -14.94
CA ALA A 288 1.39 14.50 -14.71
C ALA A 288 1.71 14.86 -13.26
N GLU A 289 2.30 16.03 -13.04
CA GLU A 289 2.86 16.43 -11.74
C GLU A 289 1.83 16.31 -10.59
N ALA A 290 0.59 16.74 -10.84
CA ALA A 290 -0.50 16.67 -9.85
C ALA A 290 -0.89 15.25 -9.42
N ASN A 291 -0.49 14.22 -10.19
CA ASN A 291 -0.86 12.83 -9.92
C ASN A 291 0.36 11.93 -9.69
N ARG A 292 1.51 12.50 -9.39
CA ARG A 292 2.73 11.75 -9.09
C ARG A 292 2.67 11.07 -7.74
N SER A 293 2.96 9.77 -7.73
CA SER A 293 3.09 9.02 -6.49
C SER A 293 4.31 9.47 -5.68
N ILE A 294 4.13 9.67 -4.37
CA ILE A 294 5.25 9.90 -3.44
C ILE A 294 5.92 8.59 -3.00
N MET A 295 5.38 7.44 -3.43
CA MET A 295 5.86 6.10 -3.06
C MET A 295 6.47 5.33 -4.23
N ASN A 296 5.94 5.47 -5.44
CA ASN A 296 6.36 4.69 -6.59
C ASN A 296 6.67 5.61 -7.77
N VAL A 297 7.95 5.77 -8.07
CA VAL A 297 8.45 6.68 -9.09
C VAL A 297 8.88 5.91 -10.33
N PRO A 298 8.01 5.80 -11.37
CA PRO A 298 8.42 5.23 -12.65
C PRO A 298 9.25 6.23 -13.44
N PHE A 299 10.23 5.74 -14.18
CA PHE A 299 11.00 6.57 -15.10
C PHE A 299 11.57 5.73 -16.26
N THR A 300 11.88 6.41 -17.37
CA THR A 300 12.48 5.81 -18.55
C THR A 300 13.81 6.49 -18.85
N LEU A 301 14.66 5.79 -19.61
CA LEU A 301 15.88 6.36 -20.18
C LEU A 301 15.61 6.87 -21.59
N ALA A 302 16.29 7.92 -22.01
CA ALA A 302 16.25 8.41 -23.40
C ALA A 302 16.74 7.35 -24.41
N LYS A 303 17.64 6.46 -23.98
CA LYS A 303 18.21 5.35 -24.74
C LYS A 303 17.74 4.03 -24.14
N ALA A 304 16.64 3.49 -24.62
CA ALA A 304 16.02 2.27 -24.06
C ALA A 304 16.95 1.04 -24.12
N GLU A 305 17.87 0.98 -25.07
CA GLU A 305 18.89 -0.08 -25.19
C GLU A 305 19.85 -0.13 -23.98
N LEU A 306 19.95 0.95 -23.21
CA LEU A 306 20.79 1.03 -22.02
C LEU A 306 20.12 0.52 -20.73
N GLU A 307 18.82 0.19 -20.76
CA GLU A 307 18.07 -0.23 -19.57
C GLU A 307 18.72 -1.43 -18.86
N LYS A 308 19.15 -2.43 -19.61
CA LYS A 308 19.84 -3.61 -19.03
C LYS A 308 21.18 -3.27 -18.39
N GLN A 309 21.94 -2.37 -19.00
CA GLN A 309 23.19 -1.89 -18.45
C GLN A 309 22.94 -1.08 -17.19
N PHE A 310 21.98 -0.17 -17.20
CA PHE A 310 21.57 0.62 -16.03
C PHE A 310 21.24 -0.28 -14.85
N LEU A 311 20.37 -1.27 -15.03
CA LEU A 311 19.97 -2.19 -13.97
C LEU A 311 21.14 -3.00 -13.42
N LYS A 312 22.02 -3.50 -14.28
CA LYS A 312 23.22 -4.25 -13.87
C LYS A 312 24.20 -3.39 -13.07
N GLU A 313 24.45 -2.16 -13.51
CA GLU A 313 25.34 -1.23 -12.83
C GLU A 313 24.74 -0.72 -11.51
N ALA A 314 23.42 -0.47 -11.47
CA ALA A 314 22.71 -0.13 -10.24
C ALA A 314 22.84 -1.23 -9.19
N GLU A 315 22.63 -2.50 -9.58
CA GLU A 315 22.80 -3.66 -8.69
C GLU A 315 24.24 -3.76 -8.14
N ALA A 316 25.25 -3.53 -8.99
CA ALA A 316 26.65 -3.49 -8.58
C ALA A 316 26.96 -2.36 -7.58
N ASN A 317 26.16 -1.30 -7.59
CA ASN A 317 26.21 -0.18 -6.64
C ASN A 317 25.24 -0.35 -5.44
N HIS A 318 24.75 -1.58 -5.19
CA HIS A 318 23.82 -1.90 -4.09
C HIS A 318 22.47 -1.17 -4.17
N LEU A 319 22.04 -0.78 -5.38
CA LEU A 319 20.73 -0.19 -5.67
C LEU A 319 19.86 -1.27 -6.34
N LEU A 320 19.02 -1.94 -5.56
CA LEU A 320 18.37 -3.18 -5.98
C LEU A 320 16.92 -2.95 -6.43
N ASN A 321 16.45 -3.80 -7.36
CA ASN A 321 15.04 -3.93 -7.75
C ASN A 321 14.45 -2.68 -8.43
N LEU A 322 15.24 -2.00 -9.25
CA LEU A 322 14.81 -0.81 -10.01
C LEU A 322 14.06 -1.14 -11.31
N ALA A 323 14.01 -2.39 -11.75
CA ALA A 323 13.29 -2.77 -12.97
C ALA A 323 11.79 -2.41 -12.86
N GLY A 324 11.27 -1.78 -13.90
CA GLY A 324 9.84 -1.52 -14.04
C GLY A 324 9.03 -2.81 -14.16
N HIS A 325 7.72 -2.72 -13.99
CA HIS A 325 6.86 -3.90 -14.17
C HIS A 325 6.88 -4.33 -15.65
N ARG A 326 6.90 -5.65 -15.90
CA ARG A 326 6.98 -6.25 -17.24
C ARG A 326 5.91 -5.77 -18.24
N SER A 327 4.77 -5.30 -17.75
CA SER A 327 3.68 -4.76 -18.58
C SER A 327 3.89 -3.31 -19.02
N VAL A 328 4.81 -2.57 -18.37
CA VAL A 328 5.05 -1.14 -18.61
C VAL A 328 6.46 -0.90 -19.13
N GLY A 329 7.44 -1.71 -18.68
CA GLY A 329 8.86 -1.50 -19.01
C GLY A 329 9.51 -0.39 -18.18
N GLY A 330 10.65 0.10 -18.64
CA GLY A 330 11.42 1.14 -17.98
C GLY A 330 11.90 0.76 -16.59
N MET A 331 12.10 1.74 -15.75
CA MET A 331 12.52 1.61 -14.36
C MET A 331 11.42 2.10 -13.40
N ARG A 332 11.49 1.64 -12.14
CA ARG A 332 10.64 2.15 -11.06
C ARG A 332 11.40 2.08 -9.74
N ALA A 333 11.55 3.23 -9.10
CA ALA A 333 12.03 3.31 -7.73
C ALA A 333 10.83 3.36 -6.77
N SER A 334 10.65 2.32 -5.94
CA SER A 334 9.67 2.35 -4.85
C SER A 334 10.37 2.85 -3.59
N ILE A 335 10.05 4.08 -3.18
CA ILE A 335 10.69 4.82 -2.11
C ILE A 335 9.84 4.84 -0.84
N TYR A 336 9.30 3.68 -0.46
CA TYR A 336 8.45 3.51 0.72
C TYR A 336 9.07 4.04 2.01
N ASN A 337 8.31 4.09 3.09
CA ASN A 337 8.73 4.64 4.38
C ASN A 337 10.10 4.11 4.86
N ALA A 338 10.36 2.82 4.67
CA ALA A 338 11.60 2.17 5.12
C ALA A 338 12.83 2.46 4.25
N VAL A 339 12.66 3.06 3.05
CA VAL A 339 13.78 3.51 2.23
C VAL A 339 14.25 4.86 2.76
N PRO A 340 15.49 4.98 3.28
CA PRO A 340 15.98 6.23 3.85
C PRO A 340 16.31 7.26 2.76
N LEU A 341 16.37 8.54 3.13
CA LEU A 341 16.69 9.64 2.21
C LEU A 341 18.06 9.43 1.55
N GLU A 342 19.03 8.91 2.29
CA GLU A 342 20.37 8.59 1.79
C GLU A 342 20.34 7.53 0.67
N GLY A 343 19.37 6.61 0.72
CA GLY A 343 19.17 5.62 -0.35
C GLY A 343 18.69 6.27 -1.64
N VAL A 344 17.78 7.23 -1.54
CA VAL A 344 17.31 8.01 -2.70
C VAL A 344 18.42 8.92 -3.22
N GLN A 345 19.22 9.52 -2.34
CA GLN A 345 20.39 10.33 -2.74
C GLN A 345 21.42 9.46 -3.48
N ALA A 346 21.67 8.25 -2.99
CA ALA A 346 22.60 7.29 -3.65
C ALA A 346 22.08 6.94 -5.06
N LEU A 347 20.77 6.74 -5.22
CA LEU A 347 20.15 6.51 -6.52
C LEU A 347 20.33 7.71 -7.45
N VAL A 348 20.07 8.92 -6.99
CA VAL A 348 20.25 10.16 -7.79
C VAL A 348 21.71 10.34 -8.21
N ASN A 349 22.65 10.11 -7.31
CA ASN A 349 24.09 10.20 -7.62
C ASN A 349 24.50 9.16 -8.70
N PHE A 350 23.99 7.95 -8.59
CA PHE A 350 24.20 6.91 -9.60
C PHE A 350 23.59 7.28 -10.94
N MET A 351 22.36 7.80 -10.95
CA MET A 351 21.66 8.25 -12.17
C MET A 351 22.44 9.37 -12.88
N ASP A 352 22.98 10.32 -12.10
CA ASP A 352 23.79 11.44 -12.63
C ASP A 352 25.08 10.95 -13.27
N ASP A 353 25.82 10.06 -12.61
CA ASP A 353 27.03 9.46 -13.15
C ASP A 353 26.75 8.61 -14.40
N PHE A 354 25.68 7.81 -14.37
CA PHE A 354 25.29 6.98 -15.50
C PHE A 354 24.91 7.83 -16.72
N ALA A 355 24.13 8.89 -16.54
CA ALA A 355 23.76 9.81 -17.60
C ALA A 355 24.99 10.48 -18.24
N LYS A 356 25.92 11.02 -17.43
CA LYS A 356 27.14 11.66 -17.91
C LYS A 356 28.03 10.74 -18.74
N ARG A 357 28.09 9.45 -18.40
CA ARG A 357 28.89 8.46 -19.14
C ARG A 357 28.23 7.96 -20.42
N ASN A 358 26.92 8.15 -20.58
CA ASN A 358 26.10 7.57 -21.66
C ASN A 358 25.31 8.63 -22.44
N ALA A 359 25.51 9.93 -22.19
CA ALA A 359 24.86 11.03 -22.87
C ALA A 359 25.15 11.10 -24.38
#